data_6d2d73ee9b4ecfd5140953fba006de00
#
_entry.id   6d2d73ee9b4ecfd5140953fba006de00
#
_cell.length_a   1.000
_cell.length_b   1.000
_cell.length_c   1.000
_cell.angle_alpha   90.00
_cell.angle_beta   90.00
_cell.angle_gamma   90.00
#
_symmetry.space_group_name_H-M   'P 1'
#
loop_
_entity.id
_entity.type
_entity.pdbx_description
1 polymer ?
#
loop_
_entity_poly.entity_id
_entity_poly.type
_entity_poly.pdbx_seq_one_letter_code
_entity_poly.pdbx_strand_id
1 'polypeptide(L)'
;MTRIISGTAGGLRIKSVPGSATRPTTDRVKESLFARLDAWGMCQDARVLDLFAGSGALGLEAASRGAREVTLVEKAAGAASVCRANAHVLANARPDAVITTVQSPAATFLARQGSHRWDLVLVDPPYPLPNEDLTALLARLVGNLGPGAVIVVERSGRTEEPEWPAGLQRFEQSTHGETVLWYVEES
;
A
#
# COMPACT_ATOMS: atom_id res chain seq x y z
N MET A 1 5.35 16.37 -7.24
CA MET A 1 4.87 16.60 -5.86
C MET A 1 3.43 16.08 -5.80
N THR A 2 3.09 15.31 -4.82
CA THR A 2 1.73 14.80 -4.59
C THR A 2 1.23 15.30 -3.22
N ARG A 3 0.00 15.00 -2.87
CA ARG A 3 -0.58 15.44 -1.58
C ARG A 3 -1.34 14.30 -0.90
N ILE A 4 -1.48 14.42 0.40
CA ILE A 4 -2.44 13.66 1.20
C ILE A 4 -3.84 14.21 0.90
N ILE A 5 -4.77 13.33 0.56
CA ILE A 5 -6.10 13.75 0.12
C ILE A 5 -6.98 14.12 1.30
N SER A 6 -7.01 13.29 2.34
CA SER A 6 -7.95 13.44 3.44
C SER A 6 -7.34 13.01 4.78
N GLY A 7 -8.15 13.04 5.84
CA GLY A 7 -7.74 12.70 7.20
C GLY A 7 -7.05 13.86 7.92
N THR A 8 -6.36 13.56 9.00
CA THR A 8 -5.73 14.55 9.89
C THR A 8 -4.66 15.40 9.19
N ALA A 9 -3.97 14.82 8.18
CA ALA A 9 -2.96 15.51 7.38
C ALA A 9 -3.46 15.88 5.97
N GLY A 10 -4.77 15.95 5.76
CA GLY A 10 -5.37 16.31 4.47
C GLY A 10 -4.83 17.64 3.93
N GLY A 11 -4.44 17.66 2.64
CA GLY A 11 -3.80 18.79 1.98
C GLY A 11 -2.28 18.88 2.15
N LEU A 12 -1.67 18.07 3.04
CA LEU A 12 -0.22 18.05 3.23
C LEU A 12 0.48 17.62 1.93
N ARG A 13 1.44 18.43 1.49
CA ARG A 13 2.24 18.14 0.31
C ARG A 13 3.41 17.25 0.68
N ILE A 14 3.60 16.18 -0.11
CA ILE A 14 4.71 15.25 0.01
C ILE A 14 5.53 15.21 -1.28
N LYS A 15 6.81 14.87 -1.16
CA LYS A 15 7.74 14.82 -2.28
C LYS A 15 7.45 13.59 -3.14
N SER A 16 7.52 13.73 -4.47
CA SER A 16 7.53 12.63 -5.41
C SER A 16 8.95 12.10 -5.60
N VAL A 17 9.07 10.84 -6.00
CA VAL A 17 10.36 10.25 -6.38
C VAL A 17 10.78 10.79 -7.73
N PRO A 18 11.97 11.42 -7.88
CA PRO A 18 12.45 11.90 -9.15
C PRO A 18 12.69 10.75 -10.15
N GLY A 19 12.31 10.95 -11.40
CA GLY A 19 12.58 9.97 -12.46
C GLY A 19 11.85 8.63 -12.32
N SER A 20 10.86 8.53 -11.45
CA SER A 20 10.07 7.32 -11.37
C SER A 20 9.27 7.16 -12.67
N ALA A 21 9.57 6.09 -13.43
CA ALA A 21 8.80 5.68 -14.59
C ALA A 21 7.40 5.12 -14.19
N THR A 22 7.16 4.98 -12.92
CA THR A 22 5.87 4.61 -12.38
C THR A 22 4.93 5.80 -12.50
N ARG A 23 3.84 5.60 -13.23
CA ARG A 23 2.73 6.55 -13.27
C ARG A 23 2.26 6.71 -11.83
N PRO A 24 2.34 7.89 -11.22
CA PRO A 24 1.81 8.05 -9.86
C PRO A 24 0.35 7.64 -9.90
N THR A 25 -0.09 6.83 -8.96
CA THR A 25 -1.53 6.64 -8.72
C THR A 25 -2.14 8.02 -8.68
N THR A 26 -3.02 8.31 -9.64
CA THR A 26 -3.57 9.66 -9.75
C THR A 26 -4.32 9.99 -8.46
N ASP A 27 -4.36 11.26 -8.07
CA ASP A 27 -5.12 11.69 -6.89
C ASP A 27 -6.56 11.14 -6.92
N ARG A 28 -7.15 11.04 -8.12
CA ARG A 28 -8.50 10.51 -8.32
C ARG A 28 -8.61 9.00 -8.01
N VAL A 29 -7.64 8.19 -8.43
CA VAL A 29 -7.63 6.75 -8.12
C VAL A 29 -7.42 6.56 -6.62
N LYS A 30 -6.49 7.29 -6.04
CA LYS A 30 -6.22 7.28 -4.60
C LYS A 30 -7.45 7.69 -3.79
N GLU A 31 -8.13 8.76 -4.19
CA GLU A 31 -9.37 9.21 -3.56
C GLU A 31 -10.46 8.13 -3.61
N SER A 32 -10.68 7.51 -4.77
CA SER A 32 -11.68 6.45 -4.94
C SER A 32 -11.32 5.20 -4.11
N LEU A 33 -10.05 4.79 -4.12
CA LEU A 33 -9.56 3.68 -3.30
C LEU A 33 -9.87 3.91 -1.83
N PHE A 34 -9.42 5.05 -1.30
CA PHE A 34 -9.56 5.33 0.13
C PHE A 34 -10.99 5.64 0.56
N ALA A 35 -11.84 6.19 -0.32
CA ALA A 35 -13.27 6.32 -0.04
C ALA A 35 -13.92 4.94 0.21
N ARG A 36 -13.52 3.93 -0.57
CA ARG A 36 -13.98 2.55 -0.37
C ARG A 36 -13.42 1.93 0.91
N LEU A 37 -12.13 2.07 1.16
CA LEU A 37 -11.49 1.57 2.38
C LEU A 37 -12.07 2.21 3.65
N ASP A 38 -12.39 3.50 3.62
CA ASP A 38 -13.06 4.20 4.72
C ASP A 38 -14.48 3.69 4.94
N ALA A 39 -15.24 3.42 3.85
CA ALA A 39 -16.58 2.84 3.95
C ALA A 39 -16.56 1.44 4.60
N TRP A 40 -15.48 0.70 4.45
CA TRP A 40 -15.26 -0.59 5.11
C TRP A 40 -14.58 -0.47 6.49
N GLY A 41 -14.19 0.73 6.91
CA GLY A 41 -13.50 0.95 8.19
C GLY A 41 -12.06 0.44 8.22
N MET A 42 -11.42 0.26 7.06
CA MET A 42 -10.11 -0.41 6.95
C MET A 42 -8.92 0.44 7.37
N CYS A 43 -9.08 1.75 7.48
CA CYS A 43 -7.98 2.62 7.92
C CYS A 43 -7.97 2.85 9.43
N GLN A 44 -9.12 2.87 10.08
CA GLN A 44 -9.23 3.23 11.48
C GLN A 44 -8.53 2.22 12.40
N ASP A 45 -7.55 2.70 13.15
CA ASP A 45 -6.74 1.91 14.10
C ASP A 45 -6.00 0.71 13.47
N ALA A 46 -5.80 0.75 12.14
CA ALA A 46 -5.26 -0.34 11.36
C ALA A 46 -3.72 -0.44 11.42
N ARG A 47 -3.22 -1.67 11.26
CA ARG A 47 -1.83 -1.98 10.94
C ARG A 47 -1.72 -2.13 9.44
N VAL A 48 -1.05 -1.19 8.80
CA VAL A 48 -0.98 -1.06 7.34
C VAL A 48 0.41 -1.42 6.83
N LEU A 49 0.47 -2.22 5.80
CA LEU A 49 1.68 -2.55 5.07
C LEU A 49 1.58 -2.02 3.63
N ASP A 50 2.53 -1.20 3.22
CA ASP A 50 2.70 -0.74 1.84
C ASP A 50 3.97 -1.39 1.26
N LEU A 51 3.81 -2.39 0.40
CA LEU A 51 4.91 -3.25 -0.06
C LEU A 51 5.75 -2.66 -1.19
N PHE A 52 5.28 -1.63 -1.85
CA PHE A 52 5.97 -0.93 -2.93
C PHE A 52 5.80 0.58 -2.76
N ALA A 53 6.24 1.08 -1.62
CA ALA A 53 5.83 2.38 -1.10
C ALA A 53 6.24 3.58 -1.98
N GLY A 54 7.31 3.47 -2.76
CA GLY A 54 7.79 4.58 -3.57
C GLY A 54 8.04 5.83 -2.72
N SER A 55 7.22 6.86 -2.92
CA SER A 55 7.23 8.07 -2.08
C SER A 55 6.51 7.91 -0.74
N GLY A 56 5.81 6.78 -0.52
CA GLY A 56 4.97 6.52 0.64
C GLY A 56 3.53 7.03 0.50
N ALA A 57 3.12 7.47 -0.69
CA ALA A 57 1.84 8.18 -0.87
C ALA A 57 0.62 7.38 -0.39
N LEU A 58 0.55 6.07 -0.65
CA LEU A 58 -0.59 5.23 -0.23
C LEU A 58 -0.58 4.96 1.26
N GLY A 59 0.54 4.46 1.80
CA GLY A 59 0.65 4.16 3.23
C GLY A 59 0.49 5.41 4.10
N LEU A 60 1.02 6.56 3.67
CA LEU A 60 0.87 7.82 4.38
C LEU A 60 -0.57 8.37 4.31
N GLU A 61 -1.30 8.12 3.22
CA GLU A 61 -2.73 8.40 3.15
C GLU A 61 -3.49 7.59 4.20
N ALA A 62 -3.19 6.30 4.34
CA ALA A 62 -3.79 5.45 5.38
C ALA A 62 -3.48 5.97 6.79
N ALA A 63 -2.23 6.40 7.05
CA ALA A 63 -1.86 7.03 8.32
C ALA A 63 -2.68 8.28 8.60
N SER A 64 -2.86 9.15 7.60
CA SER A 64 -3.68 10.36 7.74
C SER A 64 -5.14 10.05 8.07
N ARG A 65 -5.66 8.92 7.59
CA ARG A 65 -7.06 8.48 7.78
C ARG A 65 -7.29 7.63 9.03
N GLY A 66 -6.28 7.44 9.86
CA GLY A 66 -6.47 6.82 11.17
C GLY A 66 -5.67 5.55 11.44
N ALA A 67 -4.85 5.07 10.52
CA ALA A 67 -3.98 3.93 10.78
C ALA A 67 -3.04 4.22 11.94
N ARG A 68 -2.91 3.27 12.87
CA ARG A 68 -2.05 3.41 14.05
C ARG A 68 -0.61 2.98 13.80
N GLU A 69 -0.42 2.06 12.86
CA GLU A 69 0.88 1.54 12.47
C GLU A 69 0.95 1.44 10.95
N VAL A 70 1.99 2.00 10.35
CA VAL A 70 2.21 1.95 8.90
C VAL A 70 3.65 1.56 8.63
N THR A 71 3.84 0.46 7.92
CA THR A 71 5.14 0.02 7.45
C THR A 71 5.23 0.23 5.94
N LEU A 72 6.21 1.04 5.54
CA LEU A 72 6.46 1.42 4.15
C LEU A 72 7.72 0.68 3.66
N VAL A 73 7.54 -0.25 2.73
CA VAL A 73 8.64 -1.06 2.18
C VAL A 73 9.00 -0.56 0.79
N GLU A 74 10.25 -0.18 0.60
CA GLU A 74 10.76 0.31 -0.68
C GLU A 74 12.18 -0.20 -0.91
N LYS A 75 12.44 -0.78 -2.07
CA LYS A 75 13.75 -1.39 -2.34
C LYS A 75 14.78 -0.37 -2.82
N ALA A 76 14.38 0.64 -3.58
CA ALA A 76 15.29 1.62 -4.16
C ALA A 76 15.72 2.65 -3.12
N ALA A 77 17.03 2.80 -2.89
CA ALA A 77 17.58 3.67 -1.86
C ALA A 77 17.12 5.13 -1.99
N GLY A 78 17.08 5.66 -3.22
CA GLY A 78 16.62 7.03 -3.49
C GLY A 78 15.15 7.23 -3.14
N ALA A 79 14.29 6.30 -3.56
CA ALA A 79 12.87 6.33 -3.22
C ALA A 79 12.63 6.13 -1.73
N ALA A 80 13.32 5.21 -1.07
CA ALA A 80 13.24 5.01 0.37
C ALA A 80 13.67 6.25 1.17
N SER A 81 14.63 7.02 0.65
CA SER A 81 15.03 8.31 1.26
C SER A 81 13.90 9.34 1.17
N VAL A 82 13.25 9.46 0.01
CA VAL A 82 12.07 10.33 -0.16
C VAL A 82 10.93 9.87 0.74
N CYS A 83 10.67 8.57 0.78
CA CYS A 83 9.65 7.96 1.63
C CYS A 83 9.86 8.30 3.11
N ARG A 84 11.09 8.15 3.65
CA ARG A 84 11.43 8.53 5.03
C ARG A 84 11.21 10.02 5.30
N ALA A 85 11.61 10.87 4.38
CA ALA A 85 11.39 12.31 4.51
C ALA A 85 9.89 12.66 4.57
N ASN A 86 9.08 12.04 3.73
CA ASN A 86 7.63 12.22 3.74
C ASN A 86 6.99 11.67 5.02
N ALA A 87 7.42 10.49 5.49
CA ALA A 87 6.97 9.91 6.75
C ALA A 87 7.27 10.81 7.94
N HIS A 88 8.45 11.41 7.98
CA HIS A 88 8.81 12.38 9.01
C HIS A 88 7.91 13.61 9.02
N VAL A 89 7.58 14.15 7.85
CA VAL A 89 6.66 15.29 7.74
C VAL A 89 5.27 14.92 8.23
N LEU A 90 4.77 13.72 7.87
CA LEU A 90 3.46 13.26 8.32
C LEU A 90 3.41 13.00 9.83
N ALA A 91 4.49 12.49 10.42
CA ALA A 91 4.57 12.20 11.85
C ALA A 91 4.30 13.45 12.72
N ASN A 92 4.56 14.65 12.23
CA ASN A 92 4.22 15.88 12.91
C ASN A 92 2.70 16.12 13.00
N ALA A 93 1.94 15.63 12.00
CA ALA A 93 0.47 15.73 12.00
C ALA A 93 -0.20 14.50 12.66
N ARG A 94 0.53 13.40 12.79
CA ARG A 94 0.08 12.14 13.39
C ARG A 94 1.11 11.59 14.37
N PRO A 95 1.38 12.31 15.49
CA PRO A 95 2.38 11.88 16.49
C PRO A 95 1.98 10.60 17.22
N ASP A 96 0.74 10.20 17.15
CA ASP A 96 0.16 8.98 17.71
C ASP A 96 0.36 7.75 16.81
N ALA A 97 0.67 7.94 15.52
CA ALA A 97 0.90 6.85 14.58
C ALA A 97 2.38 6.43 14.53
N VAL A 98 2.61 5.13 14.50
CA VAL A 98 3.96 4.56 14.30
C VAL A 98 4.19 4.35 12.79
N ILE A 99 5.03 5.17 12.19
CA ILE A 99 5.34 5.08 10.75
C ILE A 99 6.79 4.67 10.56
N THR A 100 6.99 3.51 9.96
CA THR A 100 8.31 2.91 9.75
C THR A 100 8.59 2.76 8.25
N THR A 101 9.75 3.20 7.80
CA THR A 101 10.23 2.96 6.42
C THR A 101 11.34 1.92 6.44
N VAL A 102 11.14 0.84 5.67
CA VAL A 102 12.10 -0.26 5.53
C VAL A 102 12.64 -0.27 4.10
N GLN A 103 13.95 -0.11 3.95
CA GLN A 103 14.61 -0.27 2.65
C GLN A 103 14.90 -1.75 2.43
N SER A 104 14.05 -2.42 1.66
CA SER A 104 14.17 -3.86 1.35
C SER A 104 13.34 -4.21 0.11
N PRO A 105 13.74 -5.24 -0.66
CA PRO A 105 12.82 -5.88 -1.58
C PRO A 105 11.61 -6.46 -0.82
N ALA A 106 10.41 -6.35 -1.39
CA ALA A 106 9.17 -6.82 -0.77
C ALA A 106 9.23 -8.31 -0.37
N ALA A 107 9.74 -9.19 -1.24
CA ALA A 107 9.87 -10.61 -0.95
C ALA A 107 10.82 -10.90 0.21
N THR A 108 11.93 -10.14 0.32
CA THR A 108 12.89 -10.27 1.42
C THR A 108 12.29 -9.79 2.74
N PHE A 109 11.54 -8.69 2.70
CA PHE A 109 10.82 -8.19 3.86
C PHE A 109 9.81 -9.22 4.37
N LEU A 110 8.96 -9.74 3.50
CA LEU A 110 7.95 -10.74 3.87
C LEU A 110 8.55 -12.05 4.40
N ALA A 111 9.70 -12.46 3.88
CA ALA A 111 10.40 -13.66 4.38
C ALA A 111 10.89 -13.52 5.84
N ARG A 112 10.99 -12.30 6.37
CA ARG A 112 11.48 -11.99 7.73
C ARG A 112 10.36 -11.56 8.68
N GLN A 113 9.11 -11.62 8.25
CA GLN A 113 7.95 -11.09 8.98
C GLN A 113 7.72 -11.96 10.19
N GLY A 114 7.93 -12.61 10.89
CA GLY A 114 7.52 -13.31 12.13
C GLY A 114 5.99 -13.45 12.24
N SER A 115 5.50 -13.22 13.45
CA SER A 115 4.06 -13.35 13.78
C SER A 115 3.25 -12.05 13.60
N HIS A 116 3.76 -11.09 12.82
CA HIS A 116 3.04 -9.83 12.59
C HIS A 116 1.73 -10.07 11.86
N ARG A 117 0.70 -9.31 12.22
CA ARG A 117 -0.63 -9.39 11.59
C ARG A 117 -1.00 -8.04 11.00
N TRP A 118 -1.24 -8.01 9.69
CA TRP A 118 -1.65 -6.81 8.96
C TRP A 118 -3.17 -6.76 8.82
N ASP A 119 -3.74 -5.56 8.94
CA ASP A 119 -5.17 -5.32 8.74
C ASP A 119 -5.45 -4.81 7.32
N LEU A 120 -4.51 -4.06 6.75
CA LEU A 120 -4.56 -3.58 5.37
C LEU A 120 -3.19 -3.73 4.71
N VAL A 121 -3.15 -4.34 3.54
CA VAL A 121 -1.93 -4.45 2.73
C VAL A 121 -2.15 -3.78 1.39
N LEU A 122 -1.28 -2.83 1.05
CA LEU A 122 -1.29 -2.11 -0.22
C LEU A 122 -0.17 -2.64 -1.11
N VAL A 123 -0.51 -3.06 -2.33
CA VAL A 123 0.38 -3.71 -3.28
C VAL A 123 0.26 -3.01 -4.62
N ASP A 124 1.12 -2.03 -4.87
CA ASP A 124 1.23 -1.29 -6.14
C ASP A 124 2.60 -1.54 -6.77
N PRO A 125 2.82 -2.74 -7.34
CA PRO A 125 4.12 -3.13 -7.86
C PRO A 125 4.44 -2.38 -9.16
N PRO A 126 5.74 -2.20 -9.47
CA PRO A 126 6.15 -1.62 -10.76
C PRO A 126 5.63 -2.48 -11.93
N TYR A 127 5.33 -1.83 -13.05
CA TYR A 127 4.74 -2.43 -14.25
C TYR A 127 5.39 -3.74 -14.73
N PRO A 128 6.74 -3.91 -14.69
CA PRO A 128 7.37 -5.12 -15.20
C PRO A 128 7.25 -6.34 -14.28
N LEU A 129 6.62 -6.23 -13.08
CA LEU A 129 6.51 -7.39 -12.19
C LEU A 129 5.60 -8.45 -12.83
N PRO A 130 6.12 -9.67 -13.16
CA PRO A 130 5.31 -10.76 -13.69
C PRO A 130 4.22 -11.21 -12.69
N ASN A 131 3.08 -11.69 -13.21
CA ASN A 131 2.01 -12.18 -12.34
C ASN A 131 2.44 -13.37 -11.48
N GLU A 132 3.31 -14.24 -11.96
CA GLU A 132 3.87 -15.36 -11.18
C GLU A 132 4.63 -14.86 -9.94
N ASP A 133 5.44 -13.82 -10.10
CA ASP A 133 6.18 -13.21 -8.98
C ASP A 133 5.23 -12.52 -8.00
N LEU A 134 4.18 -11.88 -8.51
CA LEU A 134 3.14 -11.29 -7.68
C LEU A 134 2.38 -12.36 -6.89
N THR A 135 1.96 -13.45 -7.52
CA THR A 135 1.31 -14.58 -6.85
C THR A 135 2.20 -15.18 -5.75
N ALA A 136 3.49 -15.39 -6.05
CA ALA A 136 4.46 -15.88 -5.06
C ALA A 136 4.66 -14.91 -3.88
N LEU A 137 4.61 -13.60 -4.15
CA LEU A 137 4.66 -12.56 -3.11
C LEU A 137 3.42 -12.61 -2.23
N LEU A 138 2.23 -12.65 -2.83
CA LEU A 138 0.95 -12.70 -2.12
C LEU A 138 0.82 -13.95 -1.25
N ALA A 139 1.34 -15.11 -1.70
CA ALA A 139 1.36 -16.34 -0.91
C ALA A 139 2.08 -16.17 0.44
N ARG A 140 3.05 -15.25 0.53
CA ARG A 140 3.78 -14.97 1.78
C ARG A 140 2.97 -14.14 2.79
N LEU A 141 1.84 -13.56 2.37
CA LEU A 141 0.93 -12.84 3.25
C LEU A 141 -0.03 -13.78 3.97
N VAL A 142 -0.29 -14.95 3.41
CA VAL A 142 -1.17 -15.96 4.03
C VAL A 142 -0.64 -16.31 5.43
N GLY A 143 -1.53 -16.26 6.42
CA GLY A 143 -1.18 -16.48 7.82
C GLY A 143 -0.52 -15.27 8.52
N ASN A 144 -0.30 -14.15 7.82
CA ASN A 144 0.20 -12.89 8.36
C ASN A 144 -0.85 -11.77 8.30
N LEU A 145 -2.10 -12.12 8.09
CA LEU A 145 -3.23 -11.20 8.05
C LEU A 145 -4.02 -11.25 9.36
N GLY A 146 -4.57 -10.12 9.76
CA GLY A 146 -5.52 -10.04 10.86
C GLY A 146 -6.93 -10.48 10.42
N PRO A 147 -7.84 -10.77 11.36
CA PRO A 147 -9.23 -11.08 11.01
C PRO A 147 -9.86 -9.95 10.21
N GLY A 148 -10.47 -10.26 9.06
CA GLY A 148 -11.11 -9.27 8.19
C GLY A 148 -10.14 -8.37 7.43
N ALA A 149 -8.86 -8.73 7.36
CA ALA A 149 -7.85 -7.96 6.64
C ALA A 149 -8.14 -7.91 5.14
N VAL A 150 -7.76 -6.81 4.51
CA VAL A 150 -7.88 -6.59 3.06
C VAL A 150 -6.52 -6.36 2.45
N ILE A 151 -6.26 -7.03 1.34
CA ILE A 151 -5.14 -6.73 0.44
C ILE A 151 -5.70 -5.98 -0.76
N VAL A 152 -5.12 -4.85 -1.10
CA VAL A 152 -5.43 -4.10 -2.32
C VAL A 152 -4.27 -4.26 -3.29
N VAL A 153 -4.56 -4.79 -4.47
CA VAL A 153 -3.57 -4.97 -5.54
C VAL A 153 -3.90 -4.02 -6.69
N GLU A 154 -3.01 -3.07 -6.97
CA GLU A 154 -3.12 -2.14 -8.09
C GLU A 154 -2.32 -2.66 -9.29
N ARG A 155 -2.95 -2.69 -10.45
CA ARG A 155 -2.30 -3.03 -11.73
C ARG A 155 -2.85 -2.19 -12.88
N SER A 156 -2.16 -2.25 -14.03
CA SER A 156 -2.74 -1.77 -15.27
C SER A 156 -3.95 -2.60 -15.67
N GLY A 157 -5.01 -1.96 -16.14
CA GLY A 157 -6.18 -2.65 -16.71
C GLY A 157 -5.89 -3.49 -17.96
N ARG A 158 -4.66 -3.38 -18.53
CA ARG A 158 -4.19 -4.23 -19.61
C ARG A 158 -3.48 -5.50 -19.13
N THR A 159 -3.22 -5.59 -17.81
CA THR A 159 -2.58 -6.76 -17.21
C THR A 159 -3.68 -7.77 -16.87
N GLU A 160 -3.46 -9.02 -17.22
CA GLU A 160 -4.34 -10.12 -16.81
C GLU A 160 -4.39 -10.22 -15.28
N GLU A 161 -5.54 -10.66 -14.76
CA GLU A 161 -5.68 -10.94 -13.34
C GLU A 161 -4.69 -12.03 -12.93
N PRO A 162 -3.92 -11.85 -11.83
CA PRO A 162 -3.02 -12.89 -11.34
C PRO A 162 -3.80 -14.09 -10.79
N GLU A 163 -3.18 -15.25 -10.75
CA GLU A 163 -3.70 -16.36 -9.98
C GLU A 163 -3.58 -16.04 -8.49
N TRP A 164 -4.68 -16.15 -7.76
CA TRP A 164 -4.68 -15.98 -6.32
C TRP A 164 -4.13 -17.24 -5.65
N PRO A 165 -3.12 -17.12 -4.76
CA PRO A 165 -2.57 -18.29 -4.08
C PRO A 165 -3.60 -18.92 -3.15
N ALA A 166 -3.43 -20.21 -2.86
CA ALA A 166 -4.26 -20.91 -1.89
C ALA A 166 -4.27 -20.16 -0.55
N GLY A 167 -5.46 -19.93 0.00
CA GLY A 167 -5.69 -19.15 1.21
C GLY A 167 -6.05 -17.68 0.95
N LEU A 168 -6.04 -17.22 -0.30
CA LEU A 168 -6.52 -15.90 -0.68
C LEU A 168 -7.59 -15.98 -1.77
N GLN A 169 -8.56 -15.08 -1.70
CA GLN A 169 -9.60 -14.93 -2.72
C GLN A 169 -9.89 -13.46 -2.99
N ARG A 170 -10.15 -13.13 -4.27
CA ARG A 170 -10.66 -11.80 -4.63
C ARG A 170 -12.16 -11.75 -4.34
N PHE A 171 -12.59 -10.76 -3.60
CA PHE A 171 -14.02 -10.54 -3.30
C PHE A 171 -14.60 -9.31 -4.02
N GLU A 172 -13.77 -8.38 -4.47
CA GLU A 172 -14.23 -7.15 -5.12
C GLU A 172 -13.17 -6.66 -6.13
N GLN A 173 -13.60 -5.85 -7.11
CA GLN A 173 -12.70 -5.10 -7.98
C GLN A 173 -13.30 -3.76 -8.38
N SER A 174 -12.45 -2.82 -8.74
CA SER A 174 -12.86 -1.55 -9.36
C SER A 174 -11.88 -1.13 -10.46
N THR A 175 -12.39 -0.47 -11.49
CA THR A 175 -11.59 0.01 -12.62
C THR A 175 -11.69 1.52 -12.70
N HIS A 176 -10.55 2.18 -12.83
CA HIS A 176 -10.41 3.62 -12.90
C HIS A 176 -9.51 4.00 -14.08
N GLY A 177 -10.13 4.26 -15.24
CA GLY A 177 -9.40 4.48 -16.49
C GLY A 177 -8.54 3.26 -16.87
N GLU A 178 -7.23 3.42 -16.87
CA GLU A 178 -6.28 2.33 -17.19
C GLU A 178 -5.79 1.57 -15.94
N THR A 179 -6.36 1.83 -14.76
CA THR A 179 -5.97 1.17 -13.50
C THR A 179 -7.08 0.23 -13.04
N VAL A 180 -6.72 -0.97 -12.63
CA VAL A 180 -7.60 -1.91 -11.93
C VAL A 180 -7.10 -2.09 -10.49
N LEU A 181 -8.05 -2.10 -9.56
CA LEU A 181 -7.83 -2.41 -8.15
C LEU A 181 -8.56 -3.72 -7.84
N TRP A 182 -7.84 -4.70 -7.37
CA TRP A 182 -8.40 -5.94 -6.85
C TRP A 182 -8.33 -5.94 -5.33
N TYR A 183 -9.44 -6.30 -4.70
CA TYR A 183 -9.58 -6.41 -3.25
C TYR A 183 -9.65 -7.88 -2.88
N VAL A 184 -8.74 -8.31 -2.04
CA VAL A 184 -8.45 -9.71 -1.73
C VAL A 184 -8.47 -9.91 -0.22
N GLU A 185 -8.99 -11.05 0.22
CA GLU A 185 -9.06 -11.46 1.62
C GLU A 185 -8.58 -12.89 1.81
N GLU A 186 -8.40 -13.34 3.04
CA GLU A 186 -8.21 -14.77 3.34
C GLU A 186 -9.52 -15.54 3.07
N SER A 187 -9.38 -16.70 2.39
CA SER A 187 -10.50 -17.59 2.02
C SER A 187 -10.86 -18.57 3.13
#